data_80a61bdb6bb51ea5865ca872b1d86572
#
_entry.id   80a61bdb6bb51ea5865ca872b1d86572
#
_cell.length_a   1.000
_cell.length_b   1.000
_cell.length_c   1.000
_cell.angle_alpha   90.00
_cell.angle_beta   90.00
_cell.angle_gamma   90.00
#
_symmetry.space_group_name_H-M   'P 1'
#
loop_
_entity.id
_entity.type
_entity.pdbx_description
1 polymer ?
#
loop_
_entity_poly.entity_id
_entity_poly.type
_entity_poly.pdbx_seq_one_letter_code
_entity_poly.pdbx_strand_id
1 'polypeptide(L)'
;YGAPADCIWGGGRAGFGENDPEEVLELMREYGISARLTFSNSLLRQEHLSDRKCNALCRLFERNREPQNGVIIYSELLLEYLKEQYPGLYFVSSTTKVLTDFTQFEEEIRRKDFRYVVPDFRLNKAFDKLNTLSQAEKDKVEFLCNECCWFGCKDRKACYETVSRKNLGENC
;
A
#
# COMPACT_ATOMS: atom_id res chain seq x y z
N TYR A 1 -5.32 5.82 -3.73
CA TYR A 1 -5.56 5.53 -5.14
C TYR A 1 -4.59 4.46 -5.65
N GLY A 2 -5.06 3.49 -6.44
CA GLY A 2 -4.24 2.34 -6.85
C GLY A 2 -3.32 2.63 -8.04
N ALA A 3 -2.13 2.02 -8.08
CA ALA A 3 -1.27 2.03 -9.26
C ALA A 3 -1.96 1.36 -10.46
N PRO A 4 -1.63 1.74 -11.71
CA PRO A 4 -2.15 1.07 -12.92
C PRO A 4 -1.89 -0.44 -12.89
N ALA A 5 -2.81 -1.22 -13.45
CA ALA A 5 -2.73 -2.68 -13.45
C ALA A 5 -1.48 -3.24 -14.17
N ASP A 6 -0.95 -2.51 -15.15
CA ASP A 6 0.27 -2.83 -15.91
C ASP A 6 1.57 -2.37 -15.24
N CYS A 7 1.51 -1.89 -14.00
CA CYS A 7 2.67 -1.47 -13.23
C CYS A 7 3.26 -2.66 -12.47
N ILE A 8 4.55 -2.94 -12.65
CA ILE A 8 5.18 -4.11 -12.02
C ILE A 8 5.29 -4.01 -10.50
N TRP A 9 5.28 -2.80 -9.91
CA TRP A 9 5.22 -2.63 -8.44
C TRP A 9 3.81 -2.75 -7.89
N GLY A 10 2.79 -2.73 -8.76
CA GLY A 10 1.40 -2.86 -8.36
C GLY A 10 1.10 -4.23 -7.74
N GLY A 11 0.15 -4.26 -6.84
CA GLY A 11 -0.35 -5.49 -6.20
C GLY A 11 -1.84 -5.35 -5.85
N GLY A 12 -2.44 -4.22 -6.22
CA GLY A 12 -3.86 -3.96 -6.07
C GLY A 12 -4.70 -4.58 -7.19
N ARG A 13 -5.99 -4.75 -6.92
CA ARG A 13 -6.97 -5.27 -7.89
C ARG A 13 -7.52 -4.18 -8.81
N ALA A 14 -7.32 -2.91 -8.47
CA ALA A 14 -7.76 -1.74 -9.24
C ALA A 14 -6.55 -0.87 -9.62
N GLY A 15 -6.67 -0.16 -10.73
CA GLY A 15 -5.67 0.79 -11.23
C GLY A 15 -6.31 2.09 -11.69
N PHE A 16 -5.56 2.94 -12.35
CA PHE A 16 -6.07 4.19 -12.94
C PHE A 16 -7.05 3.93 -14.10
N GLY A 17 -7.00 2.75 -14.70
CA GLY A 17 -7.74 2.46 -15.91
C GLY A 17 -7.23 3.33 -17.05
N GLU A 18 -8.16 4.02 -17.75
CA GLU A 18 -7.87 4.97 -18.83
C GLU A 18 -7.62 6.40 -18.32
N ASN A 19 -7.73 6.65 -17.01
CA ASN A 19 -7.56 7.99 -16.45
C ASN A 19 -6.09 8.43 -16.45
N ASP A 20 -5.85 9.69 -16.78
CA ASP A 20 -4.53 10.30 -16.65
C ASP A 20 -4.18 10.50 -15.16
N PRO A 21 -3.05 9.97 -14.68
CA PRO A 21 -2.62 10.17 -13.31
C PRO A 21 -2.46 11.65 -12.92
N GLU A 22 -2.07 12.54 -13.84
CA GLU A 22 -1.93 13.97 -13.57
C GLU A 22 -3.30 14.63 -13.30
N GLU A 23 -4.30 14.35 -14.14
CA GLU A 23 -5.66 14.85 -13.94
C GLU A 23 -6.27 14.39 -12.61
N VAL A 24 -6.06 13.12 -12.27
CA VAL A 24 -6.51 12.55 -10.99
C VAL A 24 -5.85 13.25 -9.81
N LEU A 25 -4.54 13.52 -9.89
CA LEU A 25 -3.82 14.23 -8.83
C LEU A 25 -4.24 15.69 -8.69
N GLU A 26 -4.52 16.38 -9.80
CA GLU A 26 -5.05 17.75 -9.78
C GLU A 26 -6.41 17.80 -9.08
N LEU A 27 -7.32 16.90 -9.44
CA LEU A 27 -8.62 16.78 -8.79
C LEU A 27 -8.47 16.52 -7.28
N MET A 28 -7.61 15.58 -6.87
CA MET A 28 -7.38 15.30 -5.47
C MET A 28 -6.80 16.49 -4.72
N ARG A 29 -5.88 17.22 -5.34
CA ARG A 29 -5.31 18.45 -4.78
C ARG A 29 -6.36 19.54 -4.58
N GLU A 30 -7.24 19.73 -5.54
CA GLU A 30 -8.35 20.71 -5.47
C GLU A 30 -9.24 20.45 -4.23
N TYR A 31 -9.50 19.17 -3.93
CA TYR A 31 -10.32 18.77 -2.78
C TYR A 31 -9.50 18.50 -1.49
N GLY A 32 -8.20 18.80 -1.47
CA GLY A 32 -7.36 18.57 -0.29
C GLY A 32 -7.17 17.09 0.07
N ILE A 33 -7.28 16.18 -0.91
CA ILE A 33 -7.20 14.72 -0.70
C ILE A 33 -5.80 14.21 -1.05
N SER A 34 -5.16 13.52 -0.09
CA SER A 34 -3.90 12.81 -0.32
C SER A 34 -4.10 11.58 -1.21
N ALA A 35 -3.31 11.48 -2.27
CA ALA A 35 -3.30 10.33 -3.16
C ALA A 35 -2.23 9.29 -2.72
N ARG A 36 -2.51 8.01 -2.95
CA ARG A 36 -1.59 6.91 -2.60
C ARG A 36 -1.43 5.95 -3.76
N LEU A 37 -0.19 5.71 -4.18
CA LEU A 37 0.15 4.62 -5.10
C LEU A 37 0.04 3.29 -4.37
N THR A 38 -0.58 2.28 -4.99
CA THR A 38 -0.64 0.92 -4.42
C THR A 38 0.48 0.07 -5.01
N PHE A 39 1.65 0.13 -4.40
CA PHE A 39 2.84 -0.61 -4.77
C PHE A 39 3.07 -1.81 -3.84
N SER A 40 2.08 -2.70 -3.81
CA SER A 40 2.03 -3.82 -2.88
C SER A 40 2.40 -5.17 -3.51
N ASN A 41 3.18 -5.17 -4.60
CA ASN A 41 3.73 -6.39 -5.17
C ASN A 41 4.68 -7.06 -4.15
N SER A 42 4.40 -8.33 -3.84
CA SER A 42 5.14 -9.10 -2.81
C SER A 42 6.39 -9.81 -3.35
N LEU A 43 6.60 -9.82 -4.67
CA LEU A 43 7.61 -10.64 -5.34
C LEU A 43 8.72 -9.81 -6.02
N LEU A 44 8.87 -8.55 -5.61
CA LEU A 44 9.86 -7.65 -6.19
C LEU A 44 11.29 -8.10 -5.87
N ARG A 45 12.17 -7.91 -6.86
CA ARG A 45 13.61 -8.13 -6.78
C ARG A 45 14.34 -6.85 -7.17
N GLN A 46 15.67 -6.84 -6.99
CA GLN A 46 16.52 -5.68 -7.24
C GLN A 46 16.37 -5.12 -8.67
N GLU A 47 16.30 -5.99 -9.67
CA GLU A 47 16.13 -5.59 -11.06
C GLU A 47 14.83 -4.83 -11.34
N HIS A 48 13.79 -5.07 -10.56
CA HIS A 48 12.49 -4.41 -10.71
C HIS A 48 12.49 -2.95 -10.23
N LEU A 49 13.46 -2.54 -9.39
CA LEU A 49 13.53 -1.18 -8.85
C LEU A 49 13.84 -0.13 -9.93
N SER A 50 14.44 -0.53 -11.04
CA SER A 50 14.77 0.36 -12.16
C SER A 50 13.61 0.60 -13.14
N ASP A 51 12.39 0.10 -12.85
CA ASP A 51 11.24 0.28 -13.73
C ASP A 51 10.91 1.76 -13.95
N ARG A 52 10.91 2.17 -15.23
CA ARG A 52 10.76 3.58 -15.61
C ARG A 52 9.38 4.14 -15.31
N LYS A 53 8.33 3.33 -15.53
CA LYS A 53 6.95 3.73 -15.33
C LYS A 53 6.63 3.94 -13.85
N CYS A 54 7.02 2.98 -13.01
CA CYS A 54 6.82 3.08 -11.57
C CYS A 54 7.58 4.27 -10.97
N ASN A 55 8.83 4.48 -11.39
CA ASN A 55 9.62 5.63 -10.96
C ASN A 55 9.05 6.98 -11.47
N ALA A 56 8.47 7.02 -12.68
CA ALA A 56 7.79 8.22 -13.18
C ALA A 56 6.57 8.57 -12.33
N LEU A 57 5.76 7.57 -11.92
CA LEU A 57 4.63 7.76 -11.01
C LEU A 57 5.09 8.27 -9.64
N CYS A 58 6.17 7.75 -9.07
CA CYS A 58 6.71 8.26 -7.80
C CYS A 58 7.10 9.74 -7.92
N ARG A 59 7.83 10.12 -8.98
CA ARG A 59 8.19 11.53 -9.21
C ARG A 59 6.96 12.42 -9.36
N LEU A 60 5.94 11.96 -10.04
CA LEU A 60 4.69 12.70 -10.22
C LEU A 60 3.99 12.91 -8.87
N PHE A 61 3.84 11.85 -8.07
CA PHE A 61 3.15 11.91 -6.78
C PHE A 61 3.93 12.71 -5.72
N GLU A 62 5.26 12.70 -5.78
CA GLU A 62 6.12 13.46 -4.86
C GLU A 62 6.06 14.98 -5.09
N ARG A 63 5.72 15.43 -6.30
CA ARG A 63 5.63 16.87 -6.62
C ARG A 63 4.59 17.60 -5.76
N ASN A 64 3.52 16.93 -5.39
CA ASN A 64 2.47 17.49 -4.54
C ASN A 64 2.86 17.36 -3.07
N ARG A 65 3.19 18.49 -2.44
CA ARG A 65 3.57 18.52 -1.02
C ARG A 65 2.40 18.79 -0.10
N GLU A 66 1.33 19.41 -0.61
CA GLU A 66 0.13 19.75 0.16
C GLU A 66 -1.13 19.49 -0.69
N PRO A 67 -1.90 18.45 -0.34
CA PRO A 67 -1.61 17.43 0.67
C PRO A 67 -0.45 16.51 0.24
N GLN A 68 0.39 16.11 1.20
CA GLN A 68 1.45 15.14 0.94
C GLN A 68 0.88 13.82 0.45
N ASN A 69 1.42 13.27 -0.64
CA ASN A 69 1.03 11.98 -1.18
C ASN A 69 1.85 10.83 -0.58
N GLY A 70 1.40 9.61 -0.78
CA GLY A 70 2.03 8.44 -0.20
C GLY A 70 2.03 7.20 -1.08
N VAL A 71 2.60 6.12 -0.53
CA VAL A 71 2.68 4.81 -1.18
C VAL A 71 2.23 3.73 -0.20
N ILE A 72 1.31 2.87 -0.65
CA ILE A 72 0.93 1.65 0.06
C ILE A 72 1.89 0.55 -0.38
N ILE A 73 2.59 -0.07 0.57
CA ILE A 73 3.75 -0.88 0.28
C ILE A 73 3.72 -2.24 0.99
N TYR A 74 4.20 -3.27 0.30
CA TYR A 74 4.42 -4.61 0.85
C TYR A 74 5.91 -4.89 1.04
N SER A 75 6.72 -4.65 0.01
CA SER A 75 8.13 -5.06 -0.10
C SER A 75 9.05 -4.16 0.72
N GLU A 76 9.83 -4.74 1.62
CA GLU A 76 10.86 -4.01 2.37
C GLU A 76 11.96 -3.48 1.43
N LEU A 77 12.33 -4.26 0.41
CA LEU A 77 13.27 -3.82 -0.61
C LEU A 77 12.81 -2.54 -1.32
N LEU A 78 11.52 -2.49 -1.67
CA LEU A 78 10.94 -1.30 -2.30
C LEU A 78 10.82 -0.14 -1.30
N LEU A 79 10.49 -0.41 -0.05
CA LEU A 79 10.41 0.62 1.00
C LEU A 79 11.74 1.36 1.16
N GLU A 80 12.83 0.62 1.32
CA GLU A 80 14.16 1.22 1.49
C GLU A 80 14.57 2.04 0.25
N TYR A 81 14.32 1.50 -0.95
CA TYR A 81 14.55 2.22 -2.19
C TYR A 81 13.77 3.55 -2.26
N LEU A 82 12.47 3.51 -1.94
CA LEU A 82 11.63 4.71 -2.02
C LEU A 82 11.96 5.75 -0.95
N LYS A 83 12.36 5.34 0.25
CA LYS A 83 12.82 6.24 1.31
C LYS A 83 14.05 7.05 0.86
N GLU A 84 14.95 6.41 0.12
CA GLU A 84 16.15 7.05 -0.40
C GLU A 84 15.85 7.94 -1.61
N GLN A 85 15.07 7.43 -2.57
CA GLN A 85 14.86 8.10 -3.86
C GLN A 85 13.73 9.14 -3.85
N TYR A 86 12.72 8.96 -2.98
CA TYR A 86 11.50 9.77 -2.93
C TYR A 86 11.12 10.14 -1.48
N PRO A 87 11.99 10.89 -0.76
CA PRO A 87 11.77 11.21 0.66
C PRO A 87 10.56 12.11 0.91
N GLY A 88 9.99 12.72 -0.13
CA GLY A 88 8.78 13.52 -0.04
C GLY A 88 7.49 12.70 0.06
N LEU A 89 7.54 11.39 -0.16
CA LEU A 89 6.39 10.50 -0.01
C LEU A 89 6.31 9.93 1.41
N TYR A 90 5.09 9.70 1.92
CA TYR A 90 4.92 8.89 3.12
C TYR A 90 4.51 7.46 2.78
N PHE A 91 4.68 6.54 3.73
CA PHE A 91 4.43 5.12 3.49
C PHE A 91 3.30 4.58 4.36
N VAL A 92 2.57 3.63 3.79
CA VAL A 92 1.47 2.89 4.42
C VAL A 92 1.77 1.40 4.30
N SER A 93 1.75 0.68 5.41
CA SER A 93 1.89 -0.77 5.38
C SER A 93 0.64 -1.41 4.81
N SER A 94 0.81 -2.24 3.77
CA SER A 94 -0.30 -2.81 3.01
C SER A 94 -1.00 -3.95 3.73
N THR A 95 -2.33 -4.00 3.65
CA THR A 95 -3.15 -5.16 4.05
C THR A 95 -2.77 -6.45 3.31
N THR A 96 -2.09 -6.34 2.16
CA THR A 96 -1.63 -7.52 1.40
C THR A 96 -0.56 -8.32 2.14
N LYS A 97 0.06 -7.76 3.19
CA LYS A 97 0.93 -8.50 4.12
C LYS A 97 0.16 -9.59 4.88
N VAL A 98 -1.18 -9.47 4.96
CA VAL A 98 -2.07 -10.44 5.60
C VAL A 98 -1.65 -10.69 7.05
N LEU A 99 -1.43 -9.62 7.80
CA LEU A 99 -1.07 -9.67 9.23
C LEU A 99 -2.32 -10.04 10.03
N THR A 100 -2.49 -11.33 10.31
CA THR A 100 -3.61 -11.89 11.07
C THR A 100 -3.29 -12.10 12.55
N ASP A 101 -2.02 -12.16 12.88
CA ASP A 101 -1.55 -12.19 14.27
C ASP A 101 -1.46 -10.77 14.83
N PHE A 102 -2.03 -10.57 16.01
CA PHE A 102 -2.11 -9.23 16.60
C PHE A 102 -0.73 -8.72 17.05
N THR A 103 0.17 -9.60 17.49
CA THR A 103 1.53 -9.21 17.91
C THR A 103 2.33 -8.68 16.72
N GLN A 104 2.26 -9.38 15.57
CA GLN A 104 2.90 -8.92 14.34
C GLN A 104 2.30 -7.58 13.86
N PHE A 105 1.00 -7.39 14.04
CA PHE A 105 0.35 -6.12 13.71
C PHE A 105 0.81 -4.98 14.63
N GLU A 106 0.95 -5.21 15.94
CA GLU A 106 1.51 -4.23 16.88
C GLU A 106 2.95 -3.85 16.54
N GLU A 107 3.79 -4.84 16.20
CA GLU A 107 5.17 -4.60 15.76
C GLU A 107 5.19 -3.69 14.53
N GLU A 108 4.31 -3.95 13.56
CA GLU A 108 4.21 -3.14 12.34
C GLU A 108 3.74 -1.71 12.63
N ILE A 109 2.78 -1.50 13.55
CA ILE A 109 2.31 -0.17 13.98
C ILE A 109 3.46 0.63 14.62
N ARG A 110 4.33 -0.02 15.40
CA ARG A 110 5.44 0.64 16.11
C ARG A 110 6.59 1.06 15.20
N ARG A 111 6.61 0.58 13.97
CA ARG A 111 7.61 1.02 12.98
C ARG A 111 7.46 2.51 12.68
N LYS A 112 8.60 3.20 12.62
CA LYS A 112 8.65 4.63 12.28
C LYS A 112 8.50 4.89 10.77
N ASP A 113 8.71 3.86 9.95
CA ASP A 113 8.64 3.94 8.50
C ASP A 113 7.22 4.24 8.01
N PHE A 114 6.21 3.79 8.74
CA PHE A 114 4.82 3.88 8.29
C PHE A 114 4.05 4.98 9.02
N ARG A 115 3.40 5.84 8.21
CA ARG A 115 2.40 6.79 8.72
C ARG A 115 1.13 6.07 9.13
N TYR A 116 0.71 5.08 8.32
CA TYR A 116 -0.46 4.25 8.57
C TYR A 116 -0.16 2.77 8.34
N VAL A 117 -0.90 1.92 9.01
CA VAL A 117 -0.83 0.46 8.89
C VAL A 117 -2.23 -0.08 8.67
N VAL A 118 -2.42 -0.84 7.59
CA VAL A 118 -3.71 -1.47 7.26
C VAL A 118 -3.68 -2.94 7.68
N PRO A 119 -4.35 -3.33 8.77
CA PRO A 119 -4.38 -4.71 9.22
C PRO A 119 -5.10 -5.61 8.22
N ASP A 120 -4.98 -6.92 8.40
CA ASP A 120 -5.94 -7.83 7.79
C ASP A 120 -7.33 -7.57 8.39
N PHE A 121 -8.37 -7.52 7.53
CA PHE A 121 -9.74 -7.18 7.92
C PHE A 121 -10.33 -8.09 9.02
N ARG A 122 -9.75 -9.26 9.24
CA ARG A 122 -10.14 -10.17 10.32
C ARG A 122 -9.83 -9.61 11.71
N LEU A 123 -8.89 -8.66 11.81
CA LEU A 123 -8.58 -7.96 13.05
C LEU A 123 -9.53 -6.78 13.34
N ASN A 124 -10.37 -6.36 12.39
CA ASN A 124 -11.25 -5.20 12.55
C ASN A 124 -12.22 -5.32 13.75
N LYS A 125 -12.52 -6.53 14.18
CA LYS A 125 -13.42 -6.82 15.32
C LYS A 125 -12.69 -7.31 16.57
N ALA A 126 -11.38 -7.29 16.60
CA ALA A 126 -10.57 -7.68 17.76
C ALA A 126 -10.54 -6.57 18.83
N PHE A 127 -11.73 -6.08 19.26
CA PHE A 127 -11.89 -4.90 20.10
C PHE A 127 -11.09 -4.96 21.40
N ASP A 128 -11.07 -6.12 22.08
CA ASP A 128 -10.33 -6.28 23.33
C ASP A 128 -8.83 -6.00 23.13
N LYS A 129 -8.27 -6.50 22.04
CA LYS A 129 -6.86 -6.27 21.67
C LYS A 129 -6.63 -4.85 21.15
N LEU A 130 -7.51 -4.34 20.28
CA LEU A 130 -7.40 -2.98 19.76
C LEU A 130 -7.50 -1.92 20.86
N ASN A 131 -8.23 -2.19 21.93
CA ASN A 131 -8.34 -1.29 23.08
C ASN A 131 -7.06 -1.20 23.90
N THR A 132 -6.14 -2.16 23.81
CA THR A 132 -4.83 -2.11 24.50
C THR A 132 -3.84 -1.16 23.84
N LEU A 133 -4.08 -0.80 22.57
CA LEU A 133 -3.22 0.14 21.85
C LEU A 133 -3.33 1.55 22.47
N SER A 134 -2.21 2.26 22.54
CA SER A 134 -2.18 3.67 22.86
C SER A 134 -2.92 4.50 21.81
N GLN A 135 -3.31 5.75 22.14
CA GLN A 135 -3.97 6.63 21.17
C GLN A 135 -3.09 6.86 19.93
N ALA A 136 -1.79 7.10 20.12
CA ALA A 136 -0.84 7.31 19.02
C ALA A 136 -0.73 6.09 18.09
N GLU A 137 -0.84 4.86 18.63
CA GLU A 137 -0.88 3.63 17.83
C GLU A 137 -2.22 3.50 17.08
N LYS A 138 -3.34 3.81 17.75
CA LYS A 138 -4.68 3.81 17.12
C LYS A 138 -4.77 4.79 15.95
N ASP A 139 -4.17 5.96 16.08
CA ASP A 139 -4.17 7.00 15.04
C ASP A 139 -3.41 6.57 13.76
N LYS A 140 -2.57 5.53 13.85
CA LYS A 140 -1.87 4.94 12.71
C LYS A 140 -2.67 3.83 12.02
N VAL A 141 -3.77 3.36 12.60
CA VAL A 141 -4.52 2.21 12.05
C VAL A 141 -5.56 2.66 11.05
N GLU A 142 -5.54 2.10 9.86
CA GLU A 142 -6.59 2.26 8.84
C GLU A 142 -7.29 0.94 8.60
N PHE A 143 -8.60 0.89 8.83
CA PHE A 143 -9.41 -0.32 8.64
C PHE A 143 -10.07 -0.37 7.26
N LEU A 144 -10.02 -1.54 6.61
CA LEU A 144 -10.86 -1.82 5.45
C LEU A 144 -12.29 -2.15 5.92
N CYS A 145 -13.23 -1.27 5.59
CA CYS A 145 -14.64 -1.43 6.00
C CYS A 145 -15.49 -2.22 4.99
N ASN A 146 -15.03 -2.33 3.74
CA ASN A 146 -15.75 -2.92 2.62
C ASN A 146 -14.96 -4.01 1.89
N GLU A 147 -14.21 -4.83 2.63
CA GLU A 147 -13.49 -5.95 2.05
C GLU A 147 -14.44 -6.98 1.45
N CYS A 148 -14.18 -7.36 0.20
CA CYS A 148 -14.98 -8.34 -0.53
C CYS A 148 -14.56 -9.80 -0.29
N CYS A 149 -13.46 -10.02 0.42
CA CYS A 149 -12.95 -11.35 0.72
C CYS A 149 -13.81 -12.03 1.79
N TRP A 150 -14.10 -13.32 1.61
CA TRP A 150 -14.77 -14.10 2.65
C TRP A 150 -13.92 -14.16 3.93
N PHE A 151 -14.57 -13.98 5.09
CA PHE A 151 -13.88 -13.88 6.40
C PHE A 151 -13.02 -15.12 6.72
N GLY A 152 -13.46 -16.32 6.34
CA GLY A 152 -12.75 -17.57 6.55
C GLY A 152 -11.71 -17.92 5.47
N CYS A 153 -11.46 -17.04 4.49
CA CYS A 153 -10.55 -17.32 3.38
C CYS A 153 -9.12 -17.54 3.88
N LYS A 154 -8.55 -18.71 3.60
CA LYS A 154 -7.16 -19.05 3.92
C LYS A 154 -6.20 -18.70 2.78
N ASP A 155 -6.72 -18.45 1.58
CA ASP A 155 -5.93 -18.28 0.36
C ASP A 155 -5.62 -16.81 0.03
N ARG A 156 -5.99 -15.87 0.93
CA ARG A 156 -5.86 -14.44 0.70
C ARG A 156 -4.43 -14.04 0.31
N LYS A 157 -3.42 -14.60 0.98
CA LYS A 157 -2.02 -14.33 0.66
C LYS A 157 -1.64 -14.86 -0.72
N ALA A 158 -2.03 -16.09 -1.05
CA ALA A 158 -1.80 -16.69 -2.36
C ALA A 158 -2.49 -15.90 -3.49
N CYS A 159 -3.70 -15.36 -3.24
CA CYS A 159 -4.37 -14.46 -4.20
C CYS A 159 -3.54 -13.21 -4.50
N TYR A 160 -2.96 -12.57 -3.48
CA TYR A 160 -2.10 -11.40 -3.69
C TYR A 160 -0.79 -11.75 -4.39
N GLU A 161 -0.21 -12.91 -4.11
CA GLU A 161 0.97 -13.41 -4.82
C GLU A 161 0.66 -13.68 -6.30
N THR A 162 -0.52 -14.23 -6.62
CA THR A 162 -0.99 -14.40 -8.00
C THR A 162 -1.09 -13.07 -8.74
N VAL A 163 -1.67 -12.03 -8.11
CA VAL A 163 -1.71 -10.68 -8.67
C VAL A 163 -0.30 -10.12 -8.88
N SER A 164 0.60 -10.35 -7.93
CA SER A 164 2.00 -9.92 -8.02
C SER A 164 2.71 -10.57 -9.21
N ARG A 165 2.56 -11.88 -9.41
CA ARG A 165 3.09 -12.61 -10.59
C ARG A 165 2.56 -12.06 -11.90
N LYS A 166 1.24 -11.85 -11.98
CA LYS A 166 0.61 -11.26 -13.17
C LYS A 166 1.21 -9.91 -13.52
N ASN A 167 1.45 -9.04 -12.52
CA ASN A 167 2.04 -7.73 -12.74
C ASN A 167 3.51 -7.79 -13.16
N LEU A 168 4.21 -8.87 -12.83
CA LEU A 168 5.58 -9.15 -13.33
C LEU A 168 5.59 -9.79 -14.72
N GLY A 169 4.44 -10.05 -15.33
CA GLY A 169 4.33 -10.72 -16.64
C GLY A 169 4.57 -12.24 -16.57
N GLU A 170 4.55 -12.82 -15.37
CA GLU A 170 4.64 -14.27 -15.21
C GLU A 170 3.28 -14.91 -15.56
N ASN A 171 3.31 -16.00 -16.33
CA ASN A 171 2.11 -16.81 -16.58
C ASN A 171 1.70 -17.53 -15.30
N CYS A 172 0.45 -17.33 -14.90
CA CYS A 172 -0.17 -17.99 -13.75
C CYS A 172 -1.12 -19.09 -14.22
#